data_c361b56f3e0f4d2ace3f8ad1a12d74b1
#
_entry.id   c361b56f3e0f4d2ace3f8ad1a12d74b1
#
_cell.length_a   1.000
_cell.length_b   1.000
_cell.length_c   1.000
_cell.angle_alpha   90.00
_cell.angle_beta   90.00
_cell.angle_gamma   90.00
#
_symmetry.space_group_name_H-M   'P 1'
#
loop_
_entity.id
_entity.type
_entity.pdbx_description
1 polymer ?
#
loop_
_entity_poly.entity_id
_entity_poly.type
_entity_poly.pdbx_seq_one_letter_code
_entity_poly.pdbx_strand_id
1 'polypeptide(L)'
;MPPFLRSLALLVALASPALAQQPSDTPPPIAREFRGAWVASVANIDWPSKPGLTAWQQKSELIAILDRSVELNLNAVLLQVRPAADALYDSPYEPWSAYLTGVEGRAPEPYYDPLRFAVAEAHARGLELHAWFNPYRARHPSSKGPHAQTHISVTHPERVRTYGRYEWMDSGNPAVIRQTLRVMLDVVKRYDVDGIHIDDYFYPYPEIGKDSVAIPFPDSSSYAAYTKRGGRLQRDDWRRQSVDTLIQQIYERTKAIKPWVKVGISPFGIWRPGYPEQIKGFDSYEKLYGDSRRWLREGWGDYFAPQLYWPIAQTLQSYPVLLGWWLGENVRGRHIWPGHNASRAAAGGGLWGPDELNAQIRATRATAATGDIHFSMRTLMPATAVRRDSVLVGVATQPPRQSAAELLTERLRAELYAAPALIPASPWLGKRMPHRPSVTVMANDAGERVVHLAQVEGTRVAWWTVRARSGNTAWRTWILPASHTRLVVADASDALPLRVVVTAVDRFGTESAPRVVGMP
;
A
#
# COMPACT_ATOMS: atom_id res chain seq x y z
N MET A 1 53.69 48.04 47.49
CA MET A 1 53.41 46.92 46.60
C MET A 1 53.08 45.68 47.41
N PRO A 2 51.83 45.21 47.43
CA PRO A 2 51.46 43.92 48.01
C PRO A 2 51.31 42.84 46.94
N PRO A 3 51.51 41.56 47.26
CA PRO A 3 51.53 40.44 46.36
C PRO A 3 50.14 39.88 46.05
N PHE A 4 49.93 39.45 44.77
CA PHE A 4 48.72 38.78 44.27
C PHE A 4 48.63 37.34 44.84
N LEU A 5 47.55 37.05 45.58
CA LEU A 5 47.10 35.69 45.85
C LEU A 5 46.33 35.15 44.66
N ARG A 6 46.83 34.06 44.04
CA ARG A 6 46.10 33.27 43.06
C ARG A 6 45.32 32.19 43.81
N SER A 7 43.97 32.34 43.79
CA SER A 7 43.07 31.29 44.31
C SER A 7 42.87 30.26 43.18
N LEU A 8 43.31 29.04 43.43
CA LEU A 8 43.04 27.87 42.54
C LEU A 8 41.69 27.28 42.94
N ALA A 9 40.67 27.50 42.12
CA ALA A 9 39.35 26.86 42.30
C ALA A 9 39.41 25.44 41.76
N LEU A 10 39.32 24.45 42.62
CA LEU A 10 39.23 23.04 42.29
C LEU A 10 37.78 22.72 41.87
N LEU A 11 37.51 22.54 40.57
CA LEU A 11 36.22 22.04 40.07
C LEU A 11 36.15 20.53 40.33
N VAL A 12 35.44 20.12 41.35
CA VAL A 12 35.06 18.72 41.57
C VAL A 12 33.86 18.42 40.66
N ALA A 13 34.08 17.73 39.56
CA ALA A 13 33.02 17.20 38.70
C ALA A 13 32.34 16.02 39.45
N LEU A 14 31.18 16.28 40.03
CA LEU A 14 30.29 15.24 40.53
C LEU A 14 29.72 14.47 39.33
N ALA A 15 30.30 13.33 38.98
CA ALA A 15 29.69 12.35 38.10
C ALA A 15 28.46 11.77 38.80
N SER A 16 27.27 12.28 38.45
CA SER A 16 26.02 11.65 38.86
C SER A 16 25.96 10.26 38.21
N PRO A 17 25.77 9.18 38.99
CA PRO A 17 25.51 7.89 38.39
C PRO A 17 24.21 7.99 37.59
N ALA A 18 24.27 7.71 36.29
CA ALA A 18 23.07 7.51 35.50
C ALA A 18 22.30 6.35 36.13
N LEU A 19 21.24 6.65 36.86
CA LEU A 19 20.29 5.66 37.33
C LEU A 19 19.73 4.97 36.10
N ALA A 20 20.16 3.74 35.85
CA ALA A 20 19.57 2.88 34.82
C ALA A 20 18.07 2.79 35.12
N GLN A 21 17.25 3.43 34.32
CA GLN A 21 15.81 3.41 34.47
C GLN A 21 15.36 1.94 34.38
N GLN A 22 14.81 1.43 35.48
CA GLN A 22 14.27 0.05 35.47
C GLN A 22 13.22 -0.06 34.35
N PRO A 23 13.24 -1.12 33.54
CA PRO A 23 12.29 -1.31 32.49
C PRO A 23 10.86 -1.23 33.03
N SER A 24 10.05 -0.35 32.46
CA SER A 24 8.65 -0.18 32.85
C SER A 24 7.91 -1.52 32.81
N ASP A 25 7.09 -1.78 33.85
CA ASP A 25 6.20 -2.95 33.89
C ASP A 25 5.16 -2.98 32.79
N THR A 26 4.96 -1.86 32.11
CA THR A 26 4.06 -1.72 30.96
C THR A 26 4.88 -1.77 29.67
N PRO A 27 4.52 -2.62 28.70
CA PRO A 27 5.19 -2.65 27.42
C PRO A 27 5.03 -1.33 26.68
N PRO A 28 6.03 -0.90 25.88
CA PRO A 28 5.90 0.29 25.07
C PRO A 28 4.72 0.15 24.08
N PRO A 29 4.07 1.26 23.70
CA PRO A 29 2.99 1.23 22.70
C PRO A 29 3.52 0.71 21.36
N ILE A 30 2.69 -0.05 20.64
CA ILE A 30 2.99 -0.49 19.29
C ILE A 30 2.72 0.67 18.33
N ALA A 31 3.66 0.93 17.41
CA ALA A 31 3.47 1.92 16.37
C ALA A 31 2.23 1.58 15.52
N ARG A 32 1.44 2.59 15.18
CA ARG A 32 0.32 2.47 14.23
C ARG A 32 0.65 3.23 12.97
N GLU A 33 1.06 2.50 11.96
CA GLU A 33 1.55 3.06 10.72
C GLU A 33 1.26 2.09 9.57
N PHE A 34 0.55 2.55 8.55
CA PHE A 34 0.41 1.77 7.32
C PHE A 34 1.73 1.77 6.57
N ARG A 35 2.23 0.60 6.20
CA ARG A 35 3.47 0.40 5.47
C ARG A 35 3.20 -0.47 4.28
N GLY A 36 2.90 0.16 3.14
CA GLY A 36 2.47 -0.53 1.95
C GLY A 36 3.50 -0.52 0.82
N ALA A 37 3.35 -1.48 -0.11
CA ALA A 37 4.05 -1.43 -1.39
C ALA A 37 3.09 -1.79 -2.53
N TRP A 38 3.19 -1.05 -3.64
CA TRP A 38 2.50 -1.41 -4.87
C TRP A 38 3.23 -2.55 -5.58
N VAL A 39 2.42 -3.51 -6.07
CA VAL A 39 2.84 -4.61 -6.94
C VAL A 39 2.10 -4.47 -8.26
N ALA A 40 2.74 -3.84 -9.23
CA ALA A 40 2.16 -3.54 -10.54
C ALA A 40 2.29 -4.73 -11.49
N SER A 41 1.18 -5.13 -12.10
CA SER A 41 1.14 -6.17 -13.13
C SER A 41 1.24 -5.60 -14.55
N VAL A 42 0.78 -4.36 -14.76
CA VAL A 42 0.90 -3.70 -16.06
C VAL A 42 2.35 -3.68 -16.52
N ALA A 43 2.58 -4.02 -17.77
CA ALA A 43 3.91 -4.12 -18.37
C ALA A 43 4.89 -5.05 -17.60
N ASN A 44 4.38 -5.93 -16.75
CA ASN A 44 5.16 -6.82 -15.89
C ASN A 44 6.21 -6.05 -15.07
N ILE A 45 5.82 -4.90 -14.50
CA ILE A 45 6.72 -4.05 -13.70
C ILE A 45 7.20 -4.83 -12.48
N ASP A 46 6.28 -5.42 -11.71
CA ASP A 46 6.62 -6.13 -10.48
C ASP A 46 6.28 -7.62 -10.55
N TRP A 47 5.01 -7.96 -10.83
CA TRP A 47 4.54 -9.33 -10.85
C TRP A 47 3.38 -9.56 -11.83
N PRO A 48 3.39 -10.68 -12.61
CA PRO A 48 4.54 -11.59 -12.77
C PRO A 48 5.74 -10.88 -13.42
N SER A 49 6.96 -11.35 -13.19
CA SER A 49 8.19 -10.70 -13.70
C SER A 49 8.26 -10.64 -15.23
N LYS A 50 7.57 -11.57 -15.90
CA LYS A 50 7.35 -11.63 -17.35
C LYS A 50 6.10 -12.44 -17.66
N PRO A 51 5.49 -12.25 -18.84
CA PRO A 51 4.35 -13.08 -19.25
C PRO A 51 4.79 -14.52 -19.55
N GLY A 52 3.87 -15.46 -19.43
CA GLY A 52 4.09 -16.86 -19.81
C GLY A 52 4.90 -17.70 -18.82
N LEU A 53 5.07 -17.22 -17.59
CA LEU A 53 5.57 -18.05 -16.50
C LEU A 53 4.60 -19.18 -16.18
N THR A 54 5.13 -20.34 -15.76
CA THR A 54 4.30 -21.42 -15.24
C THR A 54 3.56 -21.01 -13.96
N ALA A 55 2.44 -21.64 -13.63
CA ALA A 55 1.70 -21.36 -12.40
C ALA A 55 2.59 -21.52 -11.14
N TRP A 56 3.53 -22.47 -11.16
CA TRP A 56 4.49 -22.64 -10.07
C TRP A 56 5.44 -21.43 -9.93
N GLN A 57 5.99 -20.94 -11.05
CA GLN A 57 6.88 -19.77 -11.05
C GLN A 57 6.14 -18.51 -10.60
N GLN A 58 4.91 -18.29 -11.11
CA GLN A 58 4.07 -17.18 -10.69
C GLN A 58 3.81 -17.18 -9.18
N LYS A 59 3.45 -18.35 -8.61
CA LYS A 59 3.25 -18.52 -7.17
C LYS A 59 4.53 -18.28 -6.38
N SER A 60 5.67 -18.83 -6.84
CA SER A 60 6.96 -18.66 -6.16
C SER A 60 7.42 -17.21 -6.11
N GLU A 61 7.25 -16.46 -7.21
CA GLU A 61 7.54 -15.03 -7.24
C GLU A 61 6.65 -14.24 -6.26
N LEU A 62 5.36 -14.54 -6.23
CA LEU A 62 4.43 -13.85 -5.33
C LEU A 62 4.73 -14.17 -3.86
N ILE A 63 5.04 -15.42 -3.52
CA ILE A 63 5.53 -15.80 -2.19
C ILE A 63 6.77 -15.00 -1.82
N ALA A 64 7.76 -14.90 -2.71
CA ALA A 64 8.97 -14.14 -2.45
C ALA A 64 8.68 -12.64 -2.19
N ILE A 65 7.73 -12.05 -2.91
CA ILE A 65 7.26 -10.68 -2.68
C ILE A 65 6.64 -10.53 -1.28
N LEU A 66 5.78 -11.46 -0.88
CA LEU A 66 5.11 -11.41 0.42
C LEU A 66 6.10 -11.67 1.57
N ASP A 67 7.00 -12.63 1.43
CA ASP A 67 8.07 -12.90 2.40
C ASP A 67 8.96 -11.66 2.58
N ARG A 68 9.35 -11.02 1.46
CA ARG A 68 10.14 -9.79 1.51
C ARG A 68 9.39 -8.64 2.18
N SER A 69 8.08 -8.55 1.99
CA SER A 69 7.25 -7.56 2.68
C SER A 69 7.31 -7.74 4.19
N VAL A 70 7.24 -8.98 4.68
CA VAL A 70 7.39 -9.30 6.12
C VAL A 70 8.80 -8.96 6.62
N GLU A 71 9.85 -9.34 5.90
CA GLU A 71 11.24 -9.02 6.25
C GLU A 71 11.48 -7.52 6.43
N LEU A 72 10.80 -6.69 5.64
CA LEU A 72 10.88 -5.24 5.70
C LEU A 72 9.91 -4.62 6.72
N ASN A 73 9.19 -5.42 7.51
CA ASN A 73 8.12 -4.95 8.40
C ASN A 73 7.06 -4.08 7.69
N LEU A 74 6.79 -4.36 6.40
CA LEU A 74 5.58 -3.89 5.74
C LEU A 74 4.37 -4.64 6.31
N ASN A 75 3.19 -4.05 6.24
CA ASN A 75 1.95 -4.68 6.75
C ASN A 75 0.82 -4.73 5.70
N ALA A 76 1.10 -4.26 4.48
CA ALA A 76 0.15 -4.35 3.38
C ALA A 76 0.83 -4.44 2.00
N VAL A 77 0.15 -5.10 1.06
CA VAL A 77 0.50 -5.16 -0.35
C VAL A 77 -0.69 -4.71 -1.20
N LEU A 78 -0.43 -3.82 -2.16
CA LEU A 78 -1.42 -3.35 -3.13
C LEU A 78 -1.16 -4.02 -4.48
N LEU A 79 -1.85 -5.16 -4.74
CA LEU A 79 -1.64 -5.98 -5.92
C LEU A 79 -2.54 -5.52 -7.06
N GLN A 80 -1.96 -5.14 -8.21
CA GLN A 80 -2.72 -4.77 -9.39
C GLN A 80 -3.34 -6.01 -10.04
N VAL A 81 -4.67 -6.12 -9.93
CA VAL A 81 -5.45 -7.27 -10.41
C VAL A 81 -6.22 -7.00 -11.70
N ARG A 82 -6.33 -5.72 -12.09
CA ARG A 82 -7.01 -5.26 -13.31
C ARG A 82 -6.21 -4.15 -13.98
N PRO A 83 -5.22 -4.47 -14.82
CA PRO A 83 -4.37 -3.48 -15.49
C PRO A 83 -5.01 -2.81 -16.72
N ALA A 84 -5.84 -3.51 -17.50
CA ALA A 84 -6.32 -3.05 -18.83
C ALA A 84 -7.64 -3.68 -19.27
N ALA A 85 -8.71 -3.56 -18.49
CA ALA A 85 -10.01 -4.20 -18.70
C ALA A 85 -9.89 -5.74 -18.87
N ASP A 86 -8.94 -6.31 -18.18
CA ASP A 86 -8.55 -7.72 -18.09
C ASP A 86 -8.33 -8.10 -16.63
N ALA A 87 -8.16 -9.36 -16.32
CA ALA A 87 -8.11 -9.82 -14.94
C ALA A 87 -6.90 -10.74 -14.66
N LEU A 88 -6.27 -10.55 -13.49
CA LEU A 88 -5.34 -11.50 -12.88
C LEU A 88 -6.06 -12.34 -11.79
N TYR A 89 -7.30 -12.70 -12.05
CA TYR A 89 -8.14 -13.55 -11.20
C TYR A 89 -9.24 -14.18 -12.05
N ASP A 90 -9.93 -15.18 -11.55
CA ASP A 90 -11.06 -15.83 -12.23
C ASP A 90 -12.25 -14.87 -12.30
N SER A 91 -12.30 -14.05 -13.37
CA SER A 91 -13.35 -13.06 -13.59
C SER A 91 -14.44 -13.60 -14.51
N PRO A 92 -15.74 -13.48 -14.12
CA PRO A 92 -16.84 -13.79 -15.03
C PRO A 92 -17.16 -12.66 -16.03
N TYR A 93 -16.43 -11.52 -15.96
CA TYR A 93 -16.77 -10.31 -16.71
C TYR A 93 -15.68 -9.85 -17.68
N GLU A 94 -14.44 -10.19 -17.42
CA GLU A 94 -13.28 -9.74 -18.20
C GLU A 94 -12.33 -10.91 -18.46
N PRO A 95 -11.60 -10.91 -19.59
CA PRO A 95 -10.68 -11.99 -19.93
C PRO A 95 -9.48 -12.03 -18.98
N TRP A 96 -8.81 -13.18 -18.92
CA TRP A 96 -7.50 -13.32 -18.30
C TRP A 96 -6.50 -12.36 -18.94
N SER A 97 -5.67 -11.72 -18.11
CA SER A 97 -4.68 -10.77 -18.59
C SER A 97 -3.55 -11.44 -19.36
N ALA A 98 -3.14 -10.81 -20.46
CA ALA A 98 -1.95 -11.22 -21.21
C ALA A 98 -0.65 -11.06 -20.39
N TYR A 99 -0.62 -10.20 -19.41
CA TYR A 99 0.54 -10.05 -18.52
C TYR A 99 0.79 -11.29 -17.66
N LEU A 100 -0.23 -12.13 -17.46
CA LEU A 100 -0.14 -13.36 -16.70
C LEU A 100 0.41 -14.52 -17.55
N THR A 101 -0.19 -14.76 -18.72
CA THR A 101 0.08 -15.96 -19.53
C THR A 101 0.73 -15.68 -20.89
N GLY A 102 0.86 -14.41 -21.25
CA GLY A 102 1.33 -14.00 -22.59
C GLY A 102 0.23 -13.96 -23.65
N VAL A 103 -0.95 -14.50 -23.34
CA VAL A 103 -2.11 -14.51 -24.25
C VAL A 103 -3.36 -14.09 -23.49
N GLU A 104 -3.99 -13.00 -23.94
CA GLU A 104 -5.23 -12.52 -23.34
C GLU A 104 -6.34 -13.58 -23.48
N GLY A 105 -7.10 -13.79 -22.40
CA GLY A 105 -8.15 -14.81 -22.33
C GLY A 105 -7.68 -16.21 -21.95
N ARG A 106 -6.37 -16.47 -21.88
CA ARG A 106 -5.84 -17.77 -21.45
C ARG A 106 -5.63 -17.80 -19.94
N ALA A 107 -6.25 -18.76 -19.27
CA ALA A 107 -6.02 -19.03 -17.85
C ALA A 107 -4.59 -19.56 -17.60
N PRO A 108 -4.07 -19.45 -16.36
CA PRO A 108 -2.81 -20.11 -15.96
C PRO A 108 -2.91 -21.63 -16.08
N GLU A 109 -1.80 -22.28 -16.44
CA GLU A 109 -1.70 -23.74 -16.53
C GLU A 109 -0.54 -24.25 -15.66
N PRO A 110 -0.75 -25.23 -14.75
CA PRO A 110 -2.07 -25.70 -14.28
C PRO A 110 -2.91 -24.57 -13.67
N TYR A 111 -4.23 -24.73 -13.79
CA TYR A 111 -5.19 -23.71 -13.34
C TYR A 111 -5.02 -23.37 -11.85
N TYR A 112 -5.03 -22.07 -11.55
CA TYR A 112 -5.22 -21.51 -10.23
C TYR A 112 -5.79 -20.10 -10.34
N ASP A 113 -6.37 -19.58 -9.25
CA ASP A 113 -6.83 -18.20 -9.16
C ASP A 113 -5.76 -17.37 -8.43
N PRO A 114 -5.04 -16.47 -9.15
CA PRO A 114 -3.95 -15.68 -8.57
C PRO A 114 -4.38 -14.79 -7.41
N LEU A 115 -5.53 -14.13 -7.47
CA LEU A 115 -6.01 -13.27 -6.40
C LEU A 115 -6.39 -14.07 -5.15
N ARG A 116 -7.08 -15.20 -5.32
CA ARG A 116 -7.39 -16.10 -4.19
C ARG A 116 -6.14 -16.60 -3.50
N PHE A 117 -5.14 -16.99 -4.28
CA PHE A 117 -3.84 -17.41 -3.78
C PHE A 117 -3.13 -16.27 -3.05
N ALA A 118 -3.08 -15.05 -3.65
CA ALA A 118 -2.46 -13.88 -3.05
C ALA A 118 -3.07 -13.50 -1.70
N VAL A 119 -4.40 -13.50 -1.59
CA VAL A 119 -5.12 -13.21 -0.35
C VAL A 119 -4.77 -14.22 0.74
N ALA A 120 -4.81 -15.53 0.41
CA ALA A 120 -4.50 -16.58 1.38
C ALA A 120 -3.05 -16.47 1.90
N GLU A 121 -2.09 -16.27 1.01
CA GLU A 121 -0.67 -16.16 1.36
C GLU A 121 -0.33 -14.86 2.11
N ALA A 122 -0.99 -13.74 1.78
CA ALA A 122 -0.84 -12.47 2.50
C ALA A 122 -1.39 -12.60 3.93
N HIS A 123 -2.60 -13.13 4.10
CA HIS A 123 -3.22 -13.33 5.42
C HIS A 123 -2.44 -14.31 6.28
N ALA A 124 -1.89 -15.39 5.70
CA ALA A 124 -1.04 -16.32 6.44
C ALA A 124 0.21 -15.65 7.04
N ARG A 125 0.64 -14.53 6.46
CA ARG A 125 1.79 -13.71 6.91
C ARG A 125 1.39 -12.49 7.73
N GLY A 126 0.10 -12.26 7.97
CA GLY A 126 -0.40 -11.09 8.69
C GLY A 126 -0.42 -9.79 7.88
N LEU A 127 -0.28 -9.88 6.55
CA LEU A 127 -0.35 -8.73 5.65
C LEU A 127 -1.79 -8.47 5.18
N GLU A 128 -2.20 -7.19 5.11
CA GLU A 128 -3.39 -6.82 4.32
C GLU A 128 -3.09 -6.94 2.82
N LEU A 129 -4.09 -7.38 2.05
CA LEU A 129 -4.05 -7.36 0.60
C LEU A 129 -5.13 -6.45 0.03
N HIS A 130 -4.69 -5.39 -0.66
CA HIS A 130 -5.57 -4.48 -1.38
C HIS A 130 -5.53 -4.79 -2.88
N ALA A 131 -6.69 -5.07 -3.46
CA ALA A 131 -6.81 -5.30 -4.90
C ALA A 131 -6.79 -3.96 -5.64
N TRP A 132 -5.78 -3.74 -6.49
CA TRP A 132 -5.63 -2.51 -7.26
C TRP A 132 -6.18 -2.65 -8.68
N PHE A 133 -7.00 -1.69 -9.07
CA PHE A 133 -7.68 -1.60 -10.36
C PHE A 133 -7.26 -0.32 -11.09
N ASN A 134 -6.91 -0.45 -12.37
CA ASN A 134 -7.03 0.68 -13.28
C ASN A 134 -8.48 0.72 -13.79
N PRO A 135 -9.23 1.83 -13.60
CA PRO A 135 -10.68 1.80 -13.84
C PRO A 135 -11.08 1.81 -15.32
N TYR A 136 -10.24 2.35 -16.21
CA TYR A 136 -10.68 2.67 -17.56
C TYR A 136 -9.73 2.30 -18.69
N ARG A 137 -8.48 1.94 -18.40
CA ARG A 137 -7.57 1.49 -19.46
C ARG A 137 -8.08 0.19 -20.07
N ALA A 138 -8.18 0.14 -21.42
CA ALA A 138 -8.55 -1.07 -22.16
C ALA A 138 -7.32 -1.71 -22.86
N ARG A 139 -6.28 -0.92 -23.20
CA ARG A 139 -5.00 -1.42 -23.70
C ARG A 139 -3.86 -0.51 -23.29
N HIS A 140 -2.80 -1.10 -22.83
CA HIS A 140 -1.51 -0.42 -22.62
C HIS A 140 -0.58 -0.70 -23.81
N PRO A 141 0.29 0.24 -24.23
CA PRO A 141 1.20 0.06 -25.38
C PRO A 141 2.16 -1.12 -25.27
N SER A 142 2.41 -1.64 -24.07
CA SER A 142 3.23 -2.84 -23.84
C SER A 142 2.49 -4.15 -24.17
N SER A 143 1.15 -4.13 -24.22
CA SER A 143 0.35 -5.31 -24.58
C SER A 143 0.54 -5.64 -26.06
N LYS A 144 0.86 -6.91 -26.35
CA LYS A 144 1.06 -7.43 -27.70
C LYS A 144 -0.02 -8.46 -28.01
N GLY A 145 -0.29 -8.65 -29.30
CA GLY A 145 -1.30 -9.61 -29.75
C GLY A 145 -2.73 -9.06 -29.80
N PRO A 146 -3.67 -9.86 -30.32
CA PRO A 146 -5.07 -9.49 -30.44
C PRO A 146 -5.77 -9.53 -29.08
N HIS A 147 -6.89 -8.81 -28.97
CA HIS A 147 -7.79 -8.96 -27.83
C HIS A 147 -8.49 -10.32 -27.84
N ALA A 148 -8.78 -10.84 -26.66
CA ALA A 148 -9.68 -11.98 -26.49
C ALA A 148 -11.10 -11.63 -26.95
N GLN A 149 -11.86 -12.63 -27.43
CA GLN A 149 -13.23 -12.41 -27.92
C GLN A 149 -14.18 -11.86 -26.82
N THR A 150 -13.84 -12.05 -25.57
CA THR A 150 -14.61 -11.55 -24.42
C THR A 150 -14.16 -10.16 -23.93
N HIS A 151 -13.09 -9.59 -24.52
CA HIS A 151 -12.61 -8.27 -24.12
C HIS A 151 -13.58 -7.16 -24.56
N ILE A 152 -13.72 -6.10 -23.78
CA ILE A 152 -14.65 -4.99 -24.05
C ILE A 152 -14.39 -4.30 -25.40
N SER A 153 -13.14 -4.22 -25.85
CA SER A 153 -12.79 -3.66 -27.17
C SER A 153 -13.36 -4.49 -28.33
N VAL A 154 -13.66 -5.77 -28.09
CA VAL A 154 -14.29 -6.67 -29.10
C VAL A 154 -15.79 -6.72 -28.90
N THR A 155 -16.26 -6.91 -27.66
CA THR A 155 -17.71 -7.10 -27.37
C THR A 155 -18.50 -5.80 -27.43
N HIS A 156 -17.86 -4.67 -27.13
CA HIS A 156 -18.48 -3.34 -27.06
C HIS A 156 -17.54 -2.24 -27.56
N PRO A 157 -17.09 -2.29 -28.82
CA PRO A 157 -16.12 -1.34 -29.38
C PRO A 157 -16.62 0.11 -29.31
N GLU A 158 -17.94 0.33 -29.34
CA GLU A 158 -18.56 1.65 -29.19
C GLU A 158 -18.28 2.32 -27.82
N ARG A 159 -17.81 1.55 -26.82
CA ARG A 159 -17.48 2.03 -25.47
C ARG A 159 -16.00 2.28 -25.27
N VAL A 160 -15.18 2.00 -26.28
CA VAL A 160 -13.72 2.12 -26.21
C VAL A 160 -13.26 3.19 -27.20
N ARG A 161 -12.23 3.93 -26.81
CA ARG A 161 -11.61 5.01 -27.59
C ARG A 161 -10.14 4.72 -27.80
N THR A 162 -9.65 4.85 -29.03
CA THR A 162 -8.21 4.91 -29.28
C THR A 162 -7.72 6.30 -28.95
N TYR A 163 -6.66 6.40 -28.13
CA TYR A 163 -6.03 7.66 -27.75
C TYR A 163 -4.51 7.48 -27.70
N GLY A 164 -3.83 8.07 -28.69
CA GLY A 164 -2.42 7.76 -28.91
C GLY A 164 -2.20 6.27 -29.19
N ARG A 165 -1.36 5.65 -28.37
CA ARG A 165 -1.08 4.19 -28.42
C ARG A 165 -1.94 3.36 -27.46
N TYR A 166 -2.87 4.01 -26.73
CA TYR A 166 -3.74 3.37 -25.76
C TYR A 166 -5.10 3.08 -26.34
N GLU A 167 -5.78 2.10 -25.76
CA GLU A 167 -7.23 2.03 -25.80
C GLU A 167 -7.78 2.33 -24.41
N TRP A 168 -8.87 3.10 -24.39
CA TRP A 168 -9.44 3.64 -23.15
C TRP A 168 -10.95 3.48 -23.15
N MET A 169 -11.50 2.91 -22.10
CA MET A 169 -12.94 2.89 -21.89
C MET A 169 -13.45 4.33 -21.71
N ASP A 170 -14.52 4.68 -22.38
CA ASP A 170 -15.10 6.04 -22.34
C ASP A 170 -15.69 6.33 -20.96
N SER A 171 -14.94 7.02 -20.13
CA SER A 171 -15.26 7.32 -18.71
C SER A 171 -16.57 8.11 -18.55
N GLY A 172 -17.00 8.86 -19.58
CA GLY A 172 -18.26 9.58 -19.62
C GLY A 172 -19.48 8.73 -20.01
N ASN A 173 -19.26 7.48 -20.42
CA ASN A 173 -20.34 6.58 -20.79
C ASN A 173 -20.92 5.85 -19.56
N PRO A 174 -22.22 6.03 -19.21
CA PRO A 174 -22.81 5.37 -18.03
C PRO A 174 -22.74 3.83 -18.06
N ALA A 175 -22.68 3.21 -19.25
CA ALA A 175 -22.53 1.75 -19.38
C ALA A 175 -21.11 1.31 -18.96
N VAL A 176 -20.10 2.10 -19.27
CA VAL A 176 -18.71 1.88 -18.84
C VAL A 176 -18.59 2.00 -17.31
N ILE A 177 -19.17 3.06 -16.70
CA ILE A 177 -19.21 3.21 -15.25
C ILE A 177 -19.83 1.98 -14.58
N ARG A 178 -20.99 1.52 -15.08
CA ARG A 178 -21.65 0.31 -14.55
C ARG A 178 -20.81 -0.94 -14.73
N GLN A 179 -20.09 -1.10 -15.84
CA GLN A 179 -19.21 -2.24 -16.10
C GLN A 179 -18.04 -2.24 -15.10
N THR A 180 -17.35 -1.11 -14.94
CA THR A 180 -16.24 -0.96 -14.00
C THR A 180 -16.69 -1.26 -12.56
N LEU A 181 -17.82 -0.68 -12.13
CA LEU A 181 -18.41 -0.97 -10.82
C LEU A 181 -18.72 -2.45 -10.63
N ARG A 182 -19.30 -3.12 -11.64
CA ARG A 182 -19.63 -4.55 -11.58
C ARG A 182 -18.37 -5.38 -11.33
N VAL A 183 -17.31 -5.11 -12.07
CA VAL A 183 -16.03 -5.83 -11.97
C VAL A 183 -15.41 -5.63 -10.57
N MET A 184 -15.32 -4.39 -10.11
CA MET A 184 -14.71 -4.10 -8.80
C MET A 184 -15.53 -4.69 -7.64
N LEU A 185 -16.86 -4.56 -7.69
CA LEU A 185 -17.74 -5.09 -6.65
C LEU A 185 -17.83 -6.62 -6.67
N ASP A 186 -17.55 -7.28 -7.79
CA ASP A 186 -17.42 -8.72 -7.86
C ASP A 186 -16.23 -9.21 -7.02
N VAL A 187 -15.09 -8.52 -7.12
CA VAL A 187 -13.92 -8.82 -6.28
C VAL A 187 -14.26 -8.62 -4.80
N VAL A 188 -14.88 -7.50 -4.44
CA VAL A 188 -15.33 -7.25 -3.05
C VAL A 188 -16.21 -8.39 -2.53
N LYS A 189 -17.13 -8.91 -3.35
CA LYS A 189 -18.07 -9.97 -2.93
C LYS A 189 -17.35 -11.32 -2.75
N ARG A 190 -16.56 -11.73 -3.74
CA ARG A 190 -16.04 -13.10 -3.86
C ARG A 190 -14.72 -13.34 -3.13
N TYR A 191 -13.92 -12.30 -2.92
CA TYR A 191 -12.59 -12.42 -2.31
C TYR A 191 -12.55 -11.76 -0.94
N ASP A 192 -11.71 -12.27 -0.08
CA ASP A 192 -11.50 -11.73 1.27
C ASP A 192 -10.41 -10.66 1.29
N VAL A 193 -10.47 -9.72 0.33
CA VAL A 193 -9.56 -8.57 0.29
C VAL A 193 -9.79 -7.62 1.46
N ASP A 194 -8.73 -6.96 1.93
CA ASP A 194 -8.79 -5.95 3.00
C ASP A 194 -9.10 -4.57 2.45
N GLY A 195 -8.77 -4.34 1.17
CA GLY A 195 -9.07 -3.11 0.46
C GLY A 195 -9.22 -3.29 -1.03
N ILE A 196 -9.84 -2.30 -1.65
CA ILE A 196 -9.77 -2.05 -3.09
C ILE A 196 -9.06 -0.71 -3.29
N HIS A 197 -8.28 -0.60 -4.35
CA HIS A 197 -7.44 0.54 -4.64
C HIS A 197 -7.57 0.97 -6.09
N ILE A 198 -7.63 2.28 -6.34
CA ILE A 198 -7.73 2.88 -7.67
C ILE A 198 -6.56 3.85 -7.84
N ASP A 199 -5.90 3.81 -9.00
CA ASP A 199 -4.87 4.76 -9.40
C ASP A 199 -5.44 6.08 -9.95
N ASP A 200 -4.61 6.92 -10.56
CA ASP A 200 -4.98 8.25 -11.06
C ASP A 200 -5.40 8.25 -12.55
N TYR A 201 -5.50 7.10 -13.18
CA TYR A 201 -5.81 6.97 -14.61
C TYR A 201 -7.32 6.99 -14.89
N PHE A 202 -8.00 8.11 -14.58
CA PHE A 202 -9.43 8.30 -14.87
C PHE A 202 -9.67 8.63 -16.33
N TYR A 203 -9.08 9.72 -16.83
CA TYR A 203 -8.83 9.96 -18.23
C TYR A 203 -7.35 9.72 -18.52
N PRO A 204 -6.97 9.41 -19.77
CA PRO A 204 -5.57 9.23 -20.10
C PRO A 204 -4.80 10.55 -19.96
N TYR A 205 -3.51 10.47 -19.64
CA TYR A 205 -2.61 11.62 -19.73
C TYR A 205 -2.65 12.17 -21.15
N PRO A 206 -2.65 13.53 -21.33
CA PRO A 206 -2.78 14.14 -22.63
C PRO A 206 -1.68 13.70 -23.60
N GLU A 207 -2.08 13.20 -24.75
CA GLU A 207 -1.21 13.00 -25.91
C GLU A 207 -1.02 14.37 -26.61
N ILE A 208 0.20 14.67 -27.01
CA ILE A 208 0.55 15.94 -27.67
C ILE A 208 0.62 15.71 -29.17
N GLY A 209 -0.15 16.50 -29.91
CA GLY A 209 -0.15 16.52 -31.37
C GLY A 209 1.11 17.13 -31.99
N LYS A 210 1.23 17.07 -33.32
CA LYS A 210 2.37 17.61 -34.06
C LYS A 210 2.52 19.15 -33.93
N ASP A 211 1.42 19.82 -33.61
CA ASP A 211 1.33 21.28 -33.35
C ASP A 211 1.64 21.65 -31.89
N SER A 212 2.12 20.72 -31.09
CA SER A 212 2.36 20.88 -29.65
C SER A 212 1.09 21.14 -28.82
N VAL A 213 -0.08 20.91 -29.38
CA VAL A 213 -1.37 21.03 -28.71
C VAL A 213 -1.83 19.66 -28.20
N ALA A 214 -2.45 19.63 -27.02
CA ALA A 214 -3.02 18.40 -26.48
C ALA A 214 -4.19 17.91 -27.36
N ILE A 215 -4.14 16.65 -27.75
CA ILE A 215 -5.21 16.00 -28.51
C ILE A 215 -6.41 15.81 -27.57
N PRO A 216 -7.61 16.32 -27.92
CA PRO A 216 -8.80 16.11 -27.11
C PRO A 216 -9.16 14.61 -27.03
N PHE A 217 -9.57 14.15 -25.84
CA PHE A 217 -10.09 12.80 -25.71
C PHE A 217 -11.39 12.62 -26.54
N PRO A 218 -11.54 11.56 -27.35
CA PRO A 218 -12.60 11.44 -28.35
C PRO A 218 -13.94 10.92 -27.79
N ASP A 219 -14.51 11.61 -26.79
CA ASP A 219 -15.79 11.29 -26.12
C ASP A 219 -16.97 12.14 -26.60
N SER A 220 -16.87 12.79 -27.77
CA SER A 220 -17.90 13.69 -28.31
C SER A 220 -19.27 13.02 -28.43
N SER A 221 -19.32 11.74 -28.83
CA SER A 221 -20.57 10.97 -28.93
C SER A 221 -21.25 10.77 -27.58
N SER A 222 -20.49 10.48 -26.53
CA SER A 222 -21.02 10.31 -25.17
C SER A 222 -21.49 11.64 -24.57
N TYR A 223 -20.76 12.74 -24.83
CA TYR A 223 -21.18 14.07 -24.42
C TYR A 223 -22.47 14.52 -25.17
N ALA A 224 -22.56 14.30 -26.49
CA ALA A 224 -23.79 14.55 -27.25
C ALA A 224 -24.98 13.73 -26.73
N ALA A 225 -24.77 12.48 -26.36
CA ALA A 225 -25.80 11.66 -25.76
C ALA A 225 -26.20 12.17 -24.35
N TYR A 226 -25.26 12.72 -23.56
CA TYR A 226 -25.57 13.37 -22.30
C TYR A 226 -26.45 14.61 -22.49
N THR A 227 -26.10 15.52 -23.37
CA THR A 227 -26.89 16.73 -23.65
C THR A 227 -28.27 16.43 -24.21
N LYS A 228 -28.38 15.41 -25.11
CA LYS A 228 -29.68 14.94 -25.63
C LYS A 228 -30.62 14.43 -24.53
N ARG A 229 -30.07 13.89 -23.43
CA ARG A 229 -30.87 13.47 -22.26
C ARG A 229 -31.16 14.61 -21.27
N GLY A 230 -30.91 15.87 -21.65
CA GLY A 230 -31.16 17.06 -20.82
C GLY A 230 -29.99 17.46 -19.91
N GLY A 231 -28.81 16.88 -20.10
CA GLY A 231 -27.60 17.27 -19.38
C GLY A 231 -27.19 18.72 -19.72
N ARG A 232 -26.79 19.49 -18.69
CA ARG A 232 -26.51 20.94 -18.80
C ARG A 232 -25.06 21.33 -18.46
N LEU A 233 -24.24 20.39 -17.97
CA LEU A 233 -22.84 20.68 -17.64
C LEU A 233 -22.04 20.94 -18.91
N GLN A 234 -21.06 21.82 -18.80
CA GLN A 234 -20.00 21.94 -19.80
C GLN A 234 -19.19 20.63 -19.86
N ARG A 235 -18.52 20.38 -21.00
CA ARG A 235 -17.91 19.07 -21.26
C ARG A 235 -16.91 18.63 -20.18
N ASP A 236 -16.07 19.53 -19.70
CA ASP A 236 -15.07 19.20 -18.70
C ASP A 236 -15.68 18.96 -17.31
N ASP A 237 -16.74 19.69 -16.94
CA ASP A 237 -17.50 19.43 -15.72
C ASP A 237 -18.29 18.12 -15.79
N TRP A 238 -18.83 17.78 -16.96
CA TRP A 238 -19.46 16.48 -17.19
C TRP A 238 -18.46 15.33 -17.07
N ARG A 239 -17.23 15.48 -17.55
CA ARG A 239 -16.15 14.50 -17.39
C ARG A 239 -15.84 14.30 -15.90
N ARG A 240 -15.63 15.39 -15.14
CA ARG A 240 -15.39 15.35 -13.69
C ARG A 240 -16.56 14.68 -12.96
N GLN A 241 -17.80 15.09 -13.26
CA GLN A 241 -18.99 14.45 -12.66
C GLN A 241 -19.06 12.94 -12.95
N SER A 242 -18.66 12.50 -14.14
CA SER A 242 -18.66 11.10 -14.50
C SER A 242 -17.65 10.30 -13.66
N VAL A 243 -16.47 10.85 -13.44
CA VAL A 243 -15.45 10.26 -12.56
C VAL A 243 -15.91 10.28 -11.10
N ASP A 244 -16.42 11.41 -10.61
CA ASP A 244 -17.00 11.55 -9.26
C ASP A 244 -18.07 10.49 -8.99
N THR A 245 -18.92 10.23 -9.99
CA THR A 245 -19.99 9.22 -9.90
C THR A 245 -19.41 7.80 -9.69
N LEU A 246 -18.31 7.45 -10.37
CA LEU A 246 -17.64 6.17 -10.12
C LEU A 246 -17.10 6.10 -8.70
N ILE A 247 -16.35 7.12 -8.28
CA ILE A 247 -15.68 7.15 -6.97
C ILE A 247 -16.71 7.07 -5.83
N GLN A 248 -17.75 7.89 -5.89
CA GLN A 248 -18.83 7.86 -4.91
C GLN A 248 -19.49 6.48 -4.84
N GLN A 249 -19.90 5.93 -6.00
CA GLN A 249 -20.62 4.67 -6.02
C GLN A 249 -19.75 3.48 -5.61
N ILE A 250 -18.46 3.45 -5.94
CA ILE A 250 -17.61 2.35 -5.48
C ILE A 250 -17.45 2.38 -3.96
N TYR A 251 -17.31 3.58 -3.35
CA TYR A 251 -17.24 3.72 -1.91
C TYR A 251 -18.54 3.23 -1.24
N GLU A 252 -19.68 3.82 -1.61
CA GLU A 252 -20.97 3.51 -0.99
C GLU A 252 -21.35 2.03 -1.12
N ARG A 253 -21.19 1.46 -2.32
CA ARG A 253 -21.54 0.06 -2.58
C ARG A 253 -20.58 -0.94 -1.93
N THR A 254 -19.29 -0.61 -1.84
CA THR A 254 -18.33 -1.44 -1.10
C THR A 254 -18.74 -1.51 0.37
N LYS A 255 -19.07 -0.35 0.99
CA LYS A 255 -19.52 -0.32 2.38
C LYS A 255 -20.83 -1.07 2.62
N ALA A 256 -21.74 -1.05 1.65
CA ALA A 256 -22.97 -1.83 1.72
C ALA A 256 -22.75 -3.35 1.65
N ILE A 257 -21.69 -3.81 0.96
CA ILE A 257 -21.37 -5.24 0.80
C ILE A 257 -20.51 -5.75 1.97
N LYS A 258 -19.37 -5.09 2.20
CA LYS A 258 -18.40 -5.42 3.24
C LYS A 258 -17.87 -4.13 3.89
N PRO A 259 -18.45 -3.68 4.99
CA PRO A 259 -18.07 -2.40 5.63
C PRO A 259 -16.59 -2.28 5.96
N TRP A 260 -15.92 -3.40 6.26
CA TRP A 260 -14.51 -3.44 6.65
C TRP A 260 -13.53 -3.31 5.46
N VAL A 261 -13.97 -3.56 4.22
CA VAL A 261 -13.10 -3.43 3.05
C VAL A 261 -12.81 -1.95 2.81
N LYS A 262 -11.54 -1.58 2.91
CA LYS A 262 -11.08 -0.20 2.69
C LYS A 262 -11.19 0.17 1.21
N VAL A 263 -11.59 1.40 0.92
CA VAL A 263 -11.56 1.98 -0.42
C VAL A 263 -10.44 3.02 -0.45
N GLY A 264 -9.42 2.76 -1.26
CA GLY A 264 -8.26 3.62 -1.42
C GLY A 264 -8.18 4.26 -2.79
N ILE A 265 -7.68 5.48 -2.84
CA ILE A 265 -7.46 6.21 -4.08
C ILE A 265 -6.04 6.77 -4.06
N SER A 266 -5.30 6.55 -5.15
CA SER A 266 -3.96 7.13 -5.34
C SER A 266 -4.01 8.20 -6.43
N PRO A 267 -4.42 9.43 -6.09
CA PRO A 267 -4.48 10.52 -7.05
C PRO A 267 -3.08 11.02 -7.40
N PHE A 268 -2.97 11.72 -8.52
CA PHE A 268 -1.78 12.51 -8.81
C PHE A 268 -1.47 13.46 -7.65
N GLY A 269 -0.20 13.60 -7.28
CA GLY A 269 0.21 14.31 -6.07
C GLY A 269 -0.16 15.79 -6.02
N ILE A 270 -0.32 16.45 -7.19
CA ILE A 270 -0.78 17.83 -7.33
C ILE A 270 -2.23 17.79 -7.79
N TRP A 271 -3.17 18.28 -6.96
CA TRP A 271 -4.56 18.45 -7.38
C TRP A 271 -4.67 19.52 -8.48
N ARG A 272 -4.15 20.73 -8.21
CA ARG A 272 -4.03 21.83 -9.17
C ARG A 272 -2.78 22.67 -8.88
N PRO A 273 -2.12 23.23 -9.90
CA PRO A 273 -1.10 24.29 -9.71
C PRO A 273 -1.69 25.47 -8.94
N GLY A 274 -0.89 26.05 -8.02
CA GLY A 274 -1.34 27.13 -7.14
C GLY A 274 -2.07 26.65 -5.87
N TYR A 275 -2.15 25.34 -5.63
CA TYR A 275 -2.72 24.74 -4.42
C TYR A 275 -1.72 23.75 -3.79
N PRO A 276 -0.92 24.23 -2.79
CA PRO A 276 -0.75 25.63 -2.35
C PRO A 276 -0.05 26.52 -3.39
N GLU A 277 -0.04 27.83 -3.15
CA GLU A 277 0.37 28.88 -4.12
C GLU A 277 1.72 28.64 -4.80
N GLN A 278 2.72 28.17 -4.05
CA GLN A 278 4.05 27.88 -4.60
C GLN A 278 4.07 26.70 -5.59
N ILE A 279 3.09 25.81 -5.53
CA ILE A 279 3.10 24.57 -6.32
C ILE A 279 2.80 24.84 -7.79
N LYS A 280 3.67 24.31 -8.65
CA LYS A 280 3.55 24.34 -10.11
C LYS A 280 3.58 22.92 -10.65
N GLY A 281 3.15 22.73 -11.88
CA GLY A 281 3.23 21.45 -12.58
C GLY A 281 1.92 21.03 -13.22
N PHE A 282 1.70 19.73 -13.34
CA PHE A 282 0.55 19.16 -14.01
C PHE A 282 -0.75 19.41 -13.23
N ASP A 283 -1.79 19.84 -13.95
CA ASP A 283 -3.13 20.08 -13.40
C ASP A 283 -4.00 18.81 -13.56
N SER A 284 -4.06 17.98 -12.54
CA SER A 284 -4.82 16.73 -12.60
C SER A 284 -6.34 16.96 -12.62
N TYR A 285 -6.82 18.04 -12.01
CA TYR A 285 -8.22 18.44 -12.04
C TYR A 285 -8.70 18.76 -13.47
N GLU A 286 -7.88 19.50 -14.25
CA GLU A 286 -8.21 19.90 -15.63
C GLU A 286 -7.86 18.84 -16.67
N LYS A 287 -6.85 17.99 -16.42
CA LYS A 287 -6.30 17.10 -17.45
C LYS A 287 -6.74 15.65 -17.27
N LEU A 288 -6.89 15.19 -16.04
CA LEU A 288 -7.38 13.83 -15.73
C LEU A 288 -8.85 13.84 -15.29
N TYR A 289 -9.43 15.03 -15.14
CA TYR A 289 -10.81 15.25 -14.69
C TYR A 289 -11.08 14.58 -13.33
N GLY A 290 -10.06 14.49 -12.48
CA GLY A 290 -10.11 13.90 -11.15
C GLY A 290 -10.22 14.96 -10.06
N ASP A 291 -11.39 15.17 -9.48
CA ASP A 291 -11.55 16.09 -8.34
C ASP A 291 -11.26 15.37 -7.00
N SER A 292 -9.99 14.96 -6.84
CA SER A 292 -9.54 14.21 -5.66
C SER A 292 -9.65 15.01 -4.35
N ARG A 293 -9.60 16.34 -4.41
CA ARG A 293 -9.92 17.22 -3.29
C ARG A 293 -11.36 17.03 -2.82
N ARG A 294 -12.32 17.04 -3.74
CA ARG A 294 -13.73 16.80 -3.46
C ARG A 294 -13.92 15.42 -2.81
N TRP A 295 -13.35 14.37 -3.39
CA TRP A 295 -13.51 13.00 -2.86
C TRP A 295 -13.00 12.87 -1.43
N LEU A 296 -11.87 13.52 -1.10
CA LEU A 296 -11.33 13.56 0.25
C LEU A 296 -12.26 14.32 1.20
N ARG A 297 -12.75 15.49 0.80
CA ARG A 297 -13.64 16.33 1.61
C ARG A 297 -15.02 15.72 1.82
N GLU A 298 -15.55 15.01 0.83
CA GLU A 298 -16.80 14.25 0.95
C GLU A 298 -16.62 12.92 1.71
N GLY A 299 -15.38 12.42 1.78
CA GLY A 299 -15.03 11.16 2.44
C GLY A 299 -15.40 9.93 1.61
N TRP A 300 -15.33 10.02 0.27
CA TRP A 300 -15.55 8.92 -0.67
C TRP A 300 -14.34 8.00 -0.82
N GLY A 301 -13.55 7.88 0.21
CA GLY A 301 -12.43 6.97 0.38
C GLY A 301 -12.11 6.78 1.85
N ASP A 302 -11.53 5.65 2.21
CA ASP A 302 -11.04 5.38 3.56
C ASP A 302 -9.60 5.84 3.70
N TYR A 303 -8.85 5.80 2.61
CA TYR A 303 -7.50 6.37 2.54
C TYR A 303 -7.22 6.99 1.16
N PHE A 304 -6.35 8.00 1.19
CA PHE A 304 -5.83 8.63 0.00
C PHE A 304 -4.31 8.48 0.01
N ALA A 305 -3.77 8.02 -1.13
CA ALA A 305 -2.34 7.83 -1.33
C ALA A 305 -1.82 8.77 -2.43
N PRO A 306 -1.79 10.10 -2.19
CA PRO A 306 -1.31 11.03 -3.21
C PRO A 306 0.11 10.69 -3.62
N GLN A 307 0.37 10.65 -4.93
CA GLN A 307 1.66 10.28 -5.52
C GLN A 307 2.65 11.45 -5.39
N LEU A 308 3.27 11.60 -4.22
CA LEU A 308 4.20 12.69 -3.93
C LEU A 308 5.62 12.36 -4.44
N TYR A 309 5.75 12.19 -5.75
CA TYR A 309 6.94 11.65 -6.41
C TYR A 309 8.03 12.71 -6.68
N TRP A 310 8.17 13.69 -5.78
CA TRP A 310 9.19 14.73 -5.84
C TRP A 310 10.01 14.79 -4.57
N PRO A 311 11.30 15.18 -4.65
CA PRO A 311 12.14 15.29 -3.47
C PRO A 311 11.75 16.50 -2.59
N ILE A 312 12.16 16.44 -1.33
CA ILE A 312 11.90 17.49 -0.34
C ILE A 312 12.42 18.86 -0.84
N ALA A 313 13.61 18.87 -1.45
CA ALA A 313 14.26 20.07 -1.93
C ALA A 313 13.67 20.67 -3.23
N GLN A 314 12.72 20.00 -3.87
CA GLN A 314 12.06 20.45 -5.10
C GLN A 314 11.05 21.56 -4.78
N THR A 315 11.45 22.79 -4.71
CA THR A 315 10.64 23.92 -4.21
C THR A 315 9.23 24.01 -4.83
N LEU A 316 9.12 23.86 -6.15
CA LEU A 316 7.84 23.99 -6.86
C LEU A 316 6.93 22.76 -6.75
N GLN A 317 7.43 21.63 -6.24
CA GLN A 317 6.69 20.38 -5.98
C GLN A 317 7.13 19.75 -4.65
N SER A 318 7.52 20.58 -3.68
CA SER A 318 8.09 20.13 -2.42
C SER A 318 7.20 19.09 -1.71
N TYR A 319 7.78 17.93 -1.40
CA TYR A 319 7.09 16.82 -0.73
C TYR A 319 6.36 17.27 0.55
N PRO A 320 7.00 17.92 1.54
CA PRO A 320 6.31 18.30 2.78
C PRO A 320 5.22 19.36 2.56
N VAL A 321 5.37 20.23 1.58
CA VAL A 321 4.37 21.26 1.26
C VAL A 321 3.12 20.62 0.67
N LEU A 322 3.28 19.69 -0.27
CA LEU A 322 2.17 18.92 -0.83
C LEU A 322 1.49 18.05 0.23
N LEU A 323 2.25 17.36 1.06
CA LEU A 323 1.69 16.55 2.16
C LEU A 323 0.88 17.40 3.13
N GLY A 324 1.40 18.57 3.51
CA GLY A 324 0.70 19.53 4.37
C GLY A 324 -0.62 20.00 3.76
N TRP A 325 -0.65 20.24 2.46
CA TRP A 325 -1.88 20.60 1.74
C TRP A 325 -2.92 19.46 1.78
N TRP A 326 -2.51 18.22 1.46
CA TRP A 326 -3.42 17.06 1.52
C TRP A 326 -4.00 16.84 2.93
N LEU A 327 -3.19 17.02 3.96
CA LEU A 327 -3.64 16.94 5.35
C LEU A 327 -4.62 18.06 5.71
N GLY A 328 -4.39 19.29 5.23
CA GLY A 328 -5.29 20.42 5.42
C GLY A 328 -6.67 20.23 4.75
N GLU A 329 -6.72 19.53 3.62
CA GLU A 329 -7.96 19.22 2.92
C GLU A 329 -8.75 18.03 3.54
N ASN A 330 -8.13 17.30 4.47
CA ASN A 330 -8.68 16.08 5.08
C ASN A 330 -9.68 16.36 6.21
N VAL A 331 -10.75 17.06 5.92
CA VAL A 331 -11.79 17.46 6.91
C VAL A 331 -12.59 16.28 7.48
N ARG A 332 -12.52 15.10 6.87
CA ARG A 332 -13.20 13.88 7.32
C ARG A 332 -12.32 12.96 8.18
N GLY A 333 -11.05 13.33 8.42
CA GLY A 333 -10.13 12.51 9.18
C GLY A 333 -9.85 11.14 8.57
N ARG A 334 -9.84 11.05 7.24
CA ARG A 334 -9.47 9.83 6.52
C ARG A 334 -7.97 9.60 6.60
N HIS A 335 -7.51 8.40 6.30
CA HIS A 335 -6.07 8.17 6.25
C HIS A 335 -5.44 8.89 5.05
N ILE A 336 -4.31 9.54 5.28
CA ILE A 336 -3.40 10.03 4.24
C ILE A 336 -2.13 9.19 4.34
N TRP A 337 -1.86 8.41 3.29
CA TRP A 337 -0.69 7.54 3.14
C TRP A 337 0.05 7.93 1.86
N PRO A 338 0.92 8.96 1.90
CA PRO A 338 1.59 9.44 0.70
C PRO A 338 2.33 8.33 -0.03
N GLY A 339 2.27 8.38 -1.36
CA GLY A 339 3.04 7.52 -2.23
C GLY A 339 4.46 8.03 -2.41
N HIS A 340 5.45 7.15 -2.20
CA HIS A 340 6.86 7.43 -2.41
C HIS A 340 7.36 6.79 -3.70
N ASN A 341 8.18 7.52 -4.47
CA ASN A 341 8.87 6.94 -5.62
C ASN A 341 10.18 6.26 -5.20
N ALA A 342 10.06 5.07 -4.60
CA ALA A 342 11.21 4.29 -4.14
C ALA A 342 12.16 3.96 -5.30
N SER A 343 11.63 3.72 -6.50
CA SER A 343 12.44 3.43 -7.70
C SER A 343 13.32 4.62 -8.07
N ARG A 344 12.79 5.83 -8.01
CA ARG A 344 13.55 7.05 -8.29
C ARG A 344 14.55 7.36 -7.17
N ALA A 345 14.16 7.15 -5.91
CA ALA A 345 15.06 7.31 -4.77
C ALA A 345 16.26 6.35 -4.86
N ALA A 346 16.04 5.10 -5.24
CA ALA A 346 17.12 4.13 -5.47
C ALA A 346 18.01 4.49 -6.67
N ALA A 347 17.44 5.03 -7.76
CA ALA A 347 18.21 5.48 -8.92
C ALA A 347 19.09 6.70 -8.59
N GLY A 348 18.68 7.55 -7.67
CA GLY A 348 19.39 8.75 -7.25
C GLY A 348 19.55 9.82 -8.34
N GLY A 349 20.38 10.81 -8.07
CA GLY A 349 20.77 11.87 -9.01
C GLY A 349 19.87 13.12 -8.95
N GLY A 350 20.44 14.27 -9.32
CA GLY A 350 19.79 15.56 -9.16
C GLY A 350 19.52 15.87 -7.68
N LEU A 351 18.26 16.22 -7.36
CA LEU A 351 17.83 16.49 -5.98
C LEU A 351 17.52 15.22 -5.17
N TRP A 352 17.62 14.01 -5.76
CA TRP A 352 17.42 12.74 -5.10
C TRP A 352 18.71 12.28 -4.42
N GLY A 353 18.88 12.64 -3.17
CA GLY A 353 19.99 12.17 -2.34
C GLY A 353 19.79 10.71 -1.90
N PRO A 354 20.85 10.06 -1.39
CA PRO A 354 20.80 8.65 -0.95
C PRO A 354 19.85 8.41 0.23
N ASP A 355 19.53 9.44 1.00
CA ASP A 355 18.65 9.39 2.17
C ASP A 355 17.27 9.97 1.92
N GLU A 356 16.94 10.37 0.70
CA GLU A 356 15.72 11.09 0.36
C GLU A 356 14.45 10.34 0.81
N LEU A 357 14.36 9.03 0.54
CA LEU A 357 13.21 8.23 0.96
C LEU A 357 13.06 8.22 2.49
N ASN A 358 14.16 8.01 3.21
CA ASN A 358 14.14 8.01 4.67
C ASN A 358 13.76 9.39 5.23
N ALA A 359 14.21 10.46 4.59
CA ALA A 359 13.84 11.82 4.95
C ALA A 359 12.35 12.10 4.72
N GLN A 360 11.77 11.62 3.60
CA GLN A 360 10.33 11.70 3.32
C GLN A 360 9.50 10.94 4.36
N ILE A 361 9.89 9.72 4.74
CA ILE A 361 9.19 8.95 5.78
C ILE A 361 9.27 9.68 7.13
N ARG A 362 10.44 10.23 7.51
CA ARG A 362 10.56 11.04 8.73
C ARG A 362 9.68 12.29 8.67
N ALA A 363 9.61 12.96 7.52
CA ALA A 363 8.73 14.11 7.33
C ALA A 363 7.24 13.70 7.45
N THR A 364 6.86 12.54 6.90
CA THR A 364 5.52 11.97 7.05
C THR A 364 5.18 11.73 8.52
N ARG A 365 6.07 11.07 9.27
CA ARG A 365 5.90 10.77 10.71
C ARG A 365 5.83 12.02 11.59
N ALA A 366 6.39 13.14 11.14
CA ALA A 366 6.29 14.43 11.83
C ALA A 366 4.94 15.13 11.64
N THR A 367 4.01 14.53 10.91
CA THR A 367 2.67 15.07 10.59
C THR A 367 1.56 14.19 11.15
N ALA A 368 0.31 14.50 10.82
CA ALA A 368 -0.86 13.68 11.10
C ALA A 368 -1.09 12.55 10.07
N ALA A 369 -0.20 12.36 9.10
CA ALA A 369 -0.25 11.20 8.21
C ALA A 369 0.03 9.92 8.99
N THR A 370 -0.66 8.84 8.62
CA THR A 370 -0.66 7.61 9.41
C THR A 370 0.02 6.44 8.69
N GLY A 371 0.89 6.71 7.74
CA GLY A 371 1.64 5.69 6.99
C GLY A 371 2.05 6.17 5.63
N ASP A 372 2.55 5.27 4.83
CA ASP A 372 3.07 5.52 3.48
C ASP A 372 3.00 4.28 2.59
N ILE A 373 3.18 4.47 1.27
CA ILE A 373 3.16 3.39 0.28
C ILE A 373 4.30 3.60 -0.72
N HIS A 374 5.06 2.55 -1.01
CA HIS A 374 6.24 2.60 -1.89
C HIS A 374 5.93 2.14 -3.31
N PHE A 375 6.24 2.96 -4.31
CA PHE A 375 6.23 2.55 -5.72
C PHE A 375 7.67 2.26 -6.18
N SER A 376 8.03 1.00 -6.42
CA SER A 376 7.22 -0.19 -6.34
C SER A 376 8.00 -1.33 -5.68
N MET A 377 7.35 -2.46 -5.46
CA MET A 377 7.93 -3.64 -4.81
C MET A 377 9.21 -4.13 -5.46
N ARG A 378 9.35 -4.01 -6.79
CA ARG A 378 10.57 -4.39 -7.53
C ARG A 378 11.84 -3.75 -6.95
N THR A 379 11.75 -2.49 -6.53
CA THR A 379 12.88 -1.79 -5.91
C THR A 379 13.23 -2.32 -4.53
N LEU A 380 12.24 -2.85 -3.82
CA LEU A 380 12.40 -3.39 -2.47
C LEU A 380 12.86 -4.85 -2.47
N MET A 381 12.84 -5.53 -3.63
CA MET A 381 13.34 -6.90 -3.78
C MET A 381 14.86 -6.94 -3.79
N PRO A 382 15.52 -7.98 -3.24
CA PRO A 382 16.96 -8.15 -3.32
C PRO A 382 17.38 -8.40 -4.77
N ALA A 383 18.58 -7.92 -5.17
CA ALA A 383 19.10 -8.05 -6.53
C ALA A 383 19.20 -9.51 -7.02
N THR A 384 19.44 -10.45 -6.12
CA THR A 384 19.50 -11.89 -6.41
C THR A 384 18.15 -12.48 -6.84
N ALA A 385 17.05 -11.93 -6.39
CA ALA A 385 15.71 -12.36 -6.79
C ALA A 385 15.37 -11.93 -8.23
N VAL A 386 16.00 -10.85 -8.72
CA VAL A 386 15.78 -10.29 -10.06
C VAL A 386 16.66 -10.96 -11.13
N ARG A 387 17.77 -11.63 -10.74
CA ARG A 387 18.79 -12.15 -11.66
C ARG A 387 18.73 -13.63 -11.99
N ARG A 388 17.73 -14.40 -11.60
CA ARG A 388 17.72 -15.86 -11.80
C ARG A 388 17.64 -16.35 -13.26
N ASP A 389 17.54 -15.46 -14.24
CA ASP A 389 17.47 -15.84 -15.67
C ASP A 389 18.79 -15.62 -16.47
N SER A 390 19.90 -15.20 -15.84
CA SER A 390 21.21 -15.10 -16.50
C SER A 390 22.29 -15.84 -15.72
N VAL A 391 22.37 -17.15 -15.91
CA VAL A 391 23.52 -17.94 -15.49
C VAL A 391 24.65 -17.65 -16.48
N LEU A 392 25.49 -16.65 -16.18
CA LEU A 392 26.85 -16.57 -16.70
C LEU A 392 27.77 -17.05 -15.58
N VAL A 393 28.32 -18.26 -15.78
CA VAL A 393 29.40 -18.80 -14.98
C VAL A 393 30.65 -17.95 -15.26
N GLY A 394 30.92 -17.02 -14.33
CA GLY A 394 32.16 -16.23 -14.33
C GLY A 394 32.62 -16.08 -12.89
N VAL A 395 33.85 -16.50 -12.62
CA VAL A 395 34.50 -16.42 -11.31
C VAL A 395 34.54 -14.96 -10.85
N ALA A 396 33.72 -14.59 -9.87
CA ALA A 396 33.78 -13.28 -9.25
C ALA A 396 34.89 -13.24 -8.19
N THR A 397 35.90 -12.45 -8.42
CA THR A 397 37.07 -12.26 -7.51
C THR A 397 36.88 -11.11 -6.51
N GLN A 398 35.71 -10.45 -6.46
CA GLN A 398 35.36 -9.44 -5.44
C GLN A 398 33.89 -9.61 -4.98
N PRO A 399 33.57 -9.37 -3.69
CA PRO A 399 32.18 -9.34 -3.26
C PRO A 399 31.44 -8.26 -4.06
N PRO A 400 30.23 -8.55 -4.59
CA PRO A 400 29.47 -7.60 -5.36
C PRO A 400 29.19 -6.35 -4.50
N ARG A 401 29.47 -5.16 -5.02
CA ARG A 401 29.06 -3.90 -4.37
C ARG A 401 27.54 -3.93 -4.22
N GLN A 402 27.05 -3.62 -3.01
CA GLN A 402 25.61 -3.46 -2.76
C GLN A 402 25.01 -2.47 -3.75
N SER A 403 23.88 -2.84 -4.34
CA SER A 403 23.13 -1.93 -5.20
C SER A 403 22.49 -0.79 -4.37
N ALA A 404 22.21 0.32 -5.00
CA ALA A 404 21.52 1.44 -4.32
C ALA A 404 20.16 1.01 -3.74
N ALA A 405 19.46 0.08 -4.39
CA ALA A 405 18.20 -0.49 -3.89
C ALA A 405 18.41 -1.35 -2.63
N GLU A 406 19.49 -2.14 -2.56
CA GLU A 406 19.84 -2.91 -1.36
C GLU A 406 20.20 -2.00 -0.19
N LEU A 407 21.01 -0.97 -0.42
CA LEU A 407 21.34 0.02 0.62
C LEU A 407 20.09 0.76 1.13
N LEU A 408 19.18 1.14 0.22
CA LEU A 408 17.92 1.79 0.58
C LEU A 408 17.06 0.87 1.47
N THR A 409 16.90 -0.41 1.09
CA THR A 409 16.08 -1.36 1.86
C THR A 409 16.72 -1.74 3.19
N GLU A 410 18.05 -1.84 3.26
CA GLU A 410 18.77 -2.10 4.51
C GLU A 410 18.58 -0.96 5.51
N ARG A 411 18.72 0.29 5.06
CA ARG A 411 18.48 1.48 5.89
C ARG A 411 17.03 1.57 6.34
N LEU A 412 16.09 1.31 5.43
CA LEU A 412 14.66 1.28 5.75
C LEU A 412 14.38 0.29 6.89
N ARG A 413 14.90 -0.94 6.77
CA ARG A 413 14.75 -1.99 7.78
C ARG A 413 15.46 -1.65 9.08
N ALA A 414 16.71 -1.16 9.03
CA ALA A 414 17.52 -0.92 10.23
C ALA A 414 17.04 0.29 11.03
N GLU A 415 16.55 1.35 10.37
CA GLU A 415 16.26 2.62 11.02
C GLU A 415 14.75 2.86 11.20
N LEU A 416 13.98 2.79 10.11
CA LEU A 416 12.60 3.28 10.12
C LEU A 416 11.57 2.17 10.37
N TYR A 417 11.82 0.99 9.85
CA TYR A 417 10.95 -0.18 9.99
C TYR A 417 11.59 -1.27 10.85
N ALA A 418 12.44 -0.90 11.80
CA ALA A 418 13.15 -1.83 12.68
C ALA A 418 12.20 -2.67 13.56
N ALA A 419 11.01 -2.18 13.86
CA ALA A 419 9.99 -2.89 14.61
C ALA A 419 8.69 -2.99 13.80
N PRO A 420 7.88 -4.05 14.01
CA PRO A 420 6.58 -4.17 13.36
C PRO A 420 5.61 -3.07 13.81
N ALA A 421 4.68 -2.70 12.93
CA ALA A 421 3.64 -1.72 13.19
C ALA A 421 2.25 -2.29 12.90
N LEU A 422 1.27 -1.93 13.69
CA LEU A 422 -0.13 -2.16 13.42
C LEU A 422 -0.65 -1.19 12.36
N ILE A 423 -1.57 -1.65 11.55
CA ILE A 423 -2.31 -0.78 10.65
C ILE A 423 -3.15 0.20 11.49
N PRO A 424 -3.21 1.48 11.10
CA PRO A 424 -4.00 2.48 11.82
C PRO A 424 -5.48 2.11 11.87
N ALA A 425 -6.12 2.37 13.02
CA ALA A 425 -7.54 2.12 13.17
C ALA A 425 -8.36 3.07 12.30
N SER A 426 -9.45 2.53 11.72
CA SER A 426 -10.43 3.27 10.90
C SER A 426 -11.75 3.44 11.67
N PRO A 427 -11.84 4.35 12.64
CA PRO A 427 -12.98 4.44 13.58
C PRO A 427 -14.30 4.82 12.90
N TRP A 428 -14.27 5.35 11.69
CA TRP A 428 -15.48 5.61 10.88
C TRP A 428 -16.09 4.35 10.27
N LEU A 429 -15.34 3.22 10.21
CA LEU A 429 -15.84 1.94 9.70
C LEU A 429 -16.45 1.05 10.79
N GLY A 430 -16.00 1.18 12.02
CA GLY A 430 -16.50 0.42 13.15
C GLY A 430 -15.96 0.96 14.46
N LYS A 431 -16.80 0.94 15.51
CA LYS A 431 -16.46 1.45 16.85
C LYS A 431 -16.49 0.38 17.93
N ARG A 432 -16.94 -0.85 17.59
CA ARG A 432 -17.04 -1.93 18.57
C ARG A 432 -15.63 -2.47 18.89
N MET A 433 -15.25 -2.38 20.14
CA MET A 433 -13.99 -2.95 20.60
C MET A 433 -14.06 -4.48 20.61
N PRO A 434 -13.04 -5.20 20.11
CA PRO A 434 -12.95 -6.66 20.25
C PRO A 434 -12.95 -7.08 21.73
N HIS A 435 -13.43 -8.28 21.99
CA HIS A 435 -13.32 -8.86 23.34
C HIS A 435 -11.85 -9.14 23.68
N ARG A 436 -11.54 -9.05 24.99
CA ARG A 436 -10.22 -9.42 25.50
C ARG A 436 -9.92 -10.87 25.16
N PRO A 437 -8.73 -11.21 24.62
CA PRO A 437 -8.40 -12.59 24.24
C PRO A 437 -8.34 -13.55 25.44
N SER A 438 -8.58 -14.83 25.19
CA SER A 438 -8.20 -15.90 26.10
C SER A 438 -6.73 -16.25 25.86
N VAL A 439 -5.93 -16.24 26.90
CA VAL A 439 -4.47 -16.45 26.82
C VAL A 439 -4.03 -17.36 27.95
N THR A 440 -3.27 -18.39 27.62
CA THR A 440 -2.54 -19.23 28.57
C THR A 440 -1.07 -19.32 28.17
N VAL A 441 -0.19 -19.49 29.16
CA VAL A 441 1.24 -19.72 28.94
C VAL A 441 1.60 -21.03 29.61
N MET A 442 2.24 -21.93 28.86
CA MET A 442 2.64 -23.25 29.35
C MET A 442 4.03 -23.59 28.80
N ALA A 443 4.77 -24.43 29.54
CA ALA A 443 5.95 -25.06 28.98
C ALA A 443 5.53 -26.22 28.05
N ASN A 444 6.19 -26.36 26.91
CA ASN A 444 6.05 -27.54 26.05
C ASN A 444 7.02 -28.66 26.52
N ASP A 445 6.99 -29.81 25.83
CA ASP A 445 7.84 -30.96 26.17
C ASP A 445 9.35 -30.64 26.06
N ALA A 446 9.72 -29.67 25.27
CA ALA A 446 11.09 -29.18 25.16
C ALA A 446 11.46 -28.13 26.25
N GLY A 447 10.53 -27.79 27.15
CA GLY A 447 10.71 -26.78 28.20
C GLY A 447 10.55 -25.34 27.71
N GLU A 448 10.26 -25.10 26.41
CA GLU A 448 10.04 -23.76 25.88
C GLU A 448 8.71 -23.17 26.37
N ARG A 449 8.67 -21.87 26.63
CA ARG A 449 7.46 -21.19 27.09
C ARG A 449 6.60 -20.76 25.91
N VAL A 450 5.42 -21.35 25.78
CA VAL A 450 4.49 -21.17 24.66
C VAL A 450 3.25 -20.41 25.13
N VAL A 451 2.96 -19.31 24.44
CA VAL A 451 1.69 -18.57 24.57
C VAL A 451 0.66 -19.23 23.65
N HIS A 452 -0.48 -19.61 24.22
CA HIS A 452 -1.65 -20.08 23.49
C HIS A 452 -2.67 -18.95 23.42
N LEU A 453 -3.19 -18.69 22.21
CA LEU A 453 -4.09 -17.59 21.87
C LEU A 453 -5.44 -18.14 21.41
N ALA A 454 -6.52 -17.66 21.98
CA ALA A 454 -7.86 -18.00 21.51
C ALA A 454 -8.76 -16.76 21.51
N GLN A 455 -9.55 -16.64 20.45
CA GLN A 455 -10.58 -15.61 20.38
C GLN A 455 -11.78 -15.97 21.26
N VAL A 456 -12.43 -14.96 21.82
CA VAL A 456 -13.69 -15.11 22.54
C VAL A 456 -14.84 -15.05 21.52
N GLU A 457 -15.88 -15.82 21.77
CA GLU A 457 -17.06 -15.87 20.92
C GLU A 457 -17.63 -14.48 20.63
N GLY A 458 -18.11 -14.27 19.40
CA GLY A 458 -18.63 -12.98 18.92
C GLY A 458 -17.57 -11.95 18.54
N THR A 459 -16.26 -12.31 18.60
CA THR A 459 -15.15 -11.47 18.16
C THR A 459 -14.55 -12.01 16.87
N ARG A 460 -14.37 -11.14 15.87
CA ARG A 460 -13.59 -11.45 14.66
C ARG A 460 -12.22 -10.81 14.79
N VAL A 461 -11.24 -11.61 15.19
CA VAL A 461 -9.84 -11.19 15.30
C VAL A 461 -9.20 -11.27 13.91
N ALA A 462 -8.43 -10.26 13.55
CA ALA A 462 -7.57 -10.26 12.36
C ALA A 462 -6.11 -10.49 12.76
N TRP A 463 -5.67 -9.84 13.84
CA TRP A 463 -4.30 -9.97 14.35
C TRP A 463 -4.28 -10.11 15.87
N TRP A 464 -3.25 -10.80 16.36
CA TRP A 464 -2.84 -10.78 17.75
C TRP A 464 -1.63 -9.86 17.90
N THR A 465 -1.61 -9.02 18.94
CA THR A 465 -0.35 -8.46 19.40
C THR A 465 0.10 -9.23 20.62
N VAL A 466 1.32 -9.70 20.61
CA VAL A 466 1.94 -10.37 21.75
C VAL A 466 3.18 -9.59 22.13
N ARG A 467 3.26 -9.20 23.38
CA ARG A 467 4.44 -8.54 23.96
C ARG A 467 4.89 -9.35 25.16
N ALA A 468 6.15 -9.77 25.16
CA ALA A 468 6.68 -10.61 26.23
C ALA A 468 8.07 -10.12 26.68
N ARG A 469 8.36 -10.31 27.94
CA ARG A 469 9.70 -10.14 28.50
C ARG A 469 9.96 -11.16 29.59
N SER A 470 11.21 -11.58 29.75
CA SER A 470 11.71 -12.43 30.84
C SER A 470 12.47 -11.55 31.83
N GLY A 471 12.11 -11.59 33.11
CA GLY A 471 12.69 -10.76 34.13
C GLY A 471 12.69 -9.26 33.76
N ASN A 472 13.87 -8.64 33.80
CA ASN A 472 14.08 -7.22 33.47
C ASN A 472 14.63 -7.00 32.05
N THR A 473 14.50 -7.98 31.13
CA THR A 473 14.94 -7.83 29.74
C THR A 473 14.05 -6.83 28.97
N ALA A 474 14.48 -6.44 27.77
CA ALA A 474 13.65 -5.61 26.89
C ALA A 474 12.39 -6.36 26.43
N TRP A 475 11.28 -5.64 26.25
CA TRP A 475 10.06 -6.17 25.68
C TRP A 475 10.29 -6.58 24.24
N ARG A 476 9.87 -7.81 23.89
CA ARG A 476 9.78 -8.29 22.52
C ARG A 476 8.33 -8.17 22.07
N THR A 477 8.12 -7.78 20.81
CA THR A 477 6.78 -7.55 20.24
C THR A 477 6.60 -8.37 18.98
N TRP A 478 5.45 -9.04 18.88
CA TRP A 478 4.99 -9.76 17.68
C TRP A 478 3.60 -9.27 17.31
N ILE A 479 3.36 -9.16 16.01
CA ILE A 479 2.03 -9.00 15.42
C ILE A 479 1.80 -10.25 14.57
N LEU A 480 0.81 -11.04 14.94
CA LEU A 480 0.55 -12.35 14.35
C LEU A 480 -0.82 -12.37 13.70
N PRO A 481 -1.02 -13.03 12.54
CA PRO A 481 -2.35 -13.25 12.01
C PRO A 481 -3.20 -14.10 12.97
N ALA A 482 -4.52 -13.92 12.94
CA ALA A 482 -5.45 -14.62 13.84
C ALA A 482 -5.37 -16.14 13.75
N SER A 483 -4.91 -16.70 12.64
CA SER A 483 -4.67 -18.13 12.43
C SER A 483 -3.52 -18.70 13.28
N HIS A 484 -2.61 -17.85 13.75
CA HIS A 484 -1.54 -18.26 14.65
C HIS A 484 -2.06 -18.29 16.09
N THR A 485 -2.32 -19.48 16.59
CA THR A 485 -2.85 -19.69 17.94
C THR A 485 -1.77 -20.05 18.96
N ARG A 486 -0.50 -20.14 18.55
CA ARG A 486 0.63 -20.52 19.40
C ARG A 486 1.87 -19.70 19.05
N LEU A 487 2.63 -19.29 20.07
CA LEU A 487 3.89 -18.57 19.92
C LEU A 487 4.88 -18.98 21.00
N VAL A 488 6.08 -19.42 20.62
CA VAL A 488 7.20 -19.60 21.55
C VAL A 488 7.77 -18.21 21.89
N VAL A 489 7.78 -17.86 23.18
CA VAL A 489 8.21 -16.52 23.65
C VAL A 489 9.50 -16.55 24.48
N ALA A 490 9.88 -17.71 25.01
CA ALA A 490 11.13 -17.92 25.74
C ALA A 490 11.60 -19.35 25.59
N ASP A 491 12.92 -19.53 25.55
CA ASP A 491 13.58 -20.83 25.46
C ASP A 491 13.54 -21.57 26.80
N ALA A 492 13.79 -22.88 26.77
CA ALA A 492 13.84 -23.72 27.97
C ALA A 492 14.90 -23.29 28.98
N SER A 493 15.99 -22.68 28.52
CA SER A 493 17.07 -22.16 29.38
C SER A 493 16.74 -20.85 30.10
N ASP A 494 15.64 -20.17 29.71
CA ASP A 494 15.22 -18.90 30.33
C ASP A 494 14.43 -19.19 31.61
N ALA A 495 15.13 -19.18 32.75
CA ALA A 495 14.54 -19.42 34.07
C ALA A 495 13.92 -18.17 34.73
N LEU A 496 13.97 -17.01 34.05
CA LEU A 496 13.45 -15.75 34.63
C LEU A 496 11.90 -15.71 34.54
N PRO A 497 11.24 -15.03 35.49
CA PRO A 497 9.79 -14.83 35.43
C PRO A 497 9.36 -14.21 34.11
N LEU A 498 8.39 -14.83 33.46
CA LEU A 498 7.86 -14.36 32.17
C LEU A 498 6.62 -13.49 32.38
N ARG A 499 6.57 -12.36 31.72
CA ARG A 499 5.39 -11.50 31.63
C ARG A 499 4.95 -11.35 30.18
N VAL A 500 3.69 -11.62 29.91
CA VAL A 500 3.09 -11.57 28.57
C VAL A 500 1.88 -10.66 28.58
N VAL A 501 1.79 -9.78 27.59
CA VAL A 501 0.64 -8.89 27.37
C VAL A 501 0.12 -9.14 25.95
N VAL A 502 -1.15 -9.48 25.83
CA VAL A 502 -1.78 -9.82 24.53
C VAL A 502 -3.02 -8.96 24.32
N THR A 503 -3.19 -8.47 23.08
CA THR A 503 -4.44 -7.86 22.62
C THR A 503 -4.92 -8.52 21.33
N ALA A 504 -6.22 -8.45 21.08
CA ALA A 504 -6.85 -8.82 19.83
C ALA A 504 -7.11 -7.56 19.00
N VAL A 505 -6.83 -7.60 17.71
CA VAL A 505 -7.07 -6.49 16.78
C VAL A 505 -8.03 -6.98 15.69
N ASP A 506 -9.08 -6.22 15.39
CA ASP A 506 -10.04 -6.52 14.34
C ASP A 506 -9.62 -5.93 12.97
N ARG A 507 -10.40 -6.20 11.92
CA ARG A 507 -10.14 -5.69 10.56
C ARG A 507 -10.33 -4.17 10.40
N PHE A 508 -10.86 -3.49 11.41
CA PHE A 508 -10.94 -2.02 11.46
C PHE A 508 -9.70 -1.40 12.11
N GLY A 509 -8.77 -2.23 12.59
CA GLY A 509 -7.62 -1.82 13.36
C GLY A 509 -7.93 -1.50 14.84
N THR A 510 -9.14 -1.81 15.30
CA THR A 510 -9.55 -1.58 16.70
C THR A 510 -8.94 -2.66 17.58
N GLU A 511 -8.34 -2.24 18.69
CA GLU A 511 -7.61 -3.11 19.63
C GLU A 511 -8.45 -3.35 20.88
N SER A 512 -8.44 -4.59 21.38
CA SER A 512 -9.10 -4.96 22.63
C SER A 512 -8.37 -4.43 23.85
N ALA A 513 -9.04 -4.49 25.01
CA ALA A 513 -8.34 -4.38 26.29
C ALA A 513 -7.28 -5.49 26.41
N PRO A 514 -6.11 -5.22 27.04
CA PRO A 514 -5.03 -6.20 27.14
C PRO A 514 -5.36 -7.34 28.12
N ARG A 515 -4.92 -8.55 27.78
CA ARG A 515 -4.79 -9.68 28.70
C ARG A 515 -3.35 -9.77 29.17
N VAL A 516 -3.13 -9.69 30.47
CA VAL A 516 -1.82 -9.86 31.09
C VAL A 516 -1.75 -11.23 31.73
N VAL A 517 -0.70 -11.97 31.45
CA VAL A 517 -0.42 -13.31 32.01
C VAL A 517 1.04 -13.34 32.44
N GLY A 518 1.31 -13.90 33.62
CA GLY A 518 2.65 -14.16 34.12
C GLY A 518 2.90 -15.65 34.29
N MET A 519 4.15 -16.04 34.23
CA MET A 519 4.64 -17.36 34.61
C MET A 519 5.89 -17.16 35.47
N PRO A 520 5.95 -17.76 36.67
CA PRO A 520 7.07 -17.59 37.59
C PRO A 520 8.40 -18.09 37.01
#